data_94b973af18f4a347f3cba2736112572e
#
_entry.id   94b973af18f4a347f3cba2736112572e
#
_cell.length_a   1.000
_cell.length_b   1.000
_cell.length_c   1.000
_cell.angle_alpha   90.00
_cell.angle_beta   90.00
_cell.angle_gamma   90.00
#
_symmetry.space_group_name_H-M   'P 1'
#
loop_
_entity.id
_entity.type
_entity.pdbx_description
1 polymer ?
#
loop_
_entity_poly.entity_id
_entity_poly.type
_entity_poly.pdbx_seq_one_letter_code
_entity_poly.pdbx_strand_id
1 'polypeptide(L)'
;MLRFAVIAAALLLSAGEAFAHGEEPAPPPKKEAPMFPVKVVQSRKGRIFVDNNGMTLYTFDRDTSGDKSTCDGKCTERWKPLAADNDAEAKGDFTVIVRSDGSKMWAYRYRPLYTSQSDKAPGDVNGFDGANLWHVARPAL
;
A
#
# COMPACT_ATOMS: atom_id res chain seq x y z
N MET A 1 -38.56 89.64 -5.62
CA MET A 1 -38.57 88.74 -6.77
C MET A 1 -37.57 87.64 -6.50
N LEU A 2 -38.05 86.53 -6.03
CA LEU A 2 -37.19 85.39 -5.55
C LEU A 2 -37.25 84.29 -6.62
N ARG A 3 -36.10 83.94 -7.19
CA ARG A 3 -35.95 82.84 -8.15
C ARG A 3 -35.40 81.64 -7.40
N PHE A 4 -36.26 80.68 -7.28
CA PHE A 4 -35.83 79.36 -6.76
C PHE A 4 -35.22 78.54 -7.91
N ALA A 5 -33.97 78.18 -7.80
CA ALA A 5 -33.32 77.24 -8.66
C ALA A 5 -33.50 75.81 -8.08
N VAL A 6 -34.15 74.94 -8.84
CA VAL A 6 -34.29 73.54 -8.48
C VAL A 6 -33.05 72.81 -8.98
N ILE A 7 -32.30 72.27 -8.10
CA ILE A 7 -31.16 71.39 -8.42
C ILE A 7 -31.69 69.94 -8.47
N ALA A 8 -31.70 69.34 -9.63
CA ALA A 8 -32.02 67.93 -9.85
C ALA A 8 -30.75 67.10 -9.53
N ALA A 9 -30.78 66.35 -8.45
CA ALA A 9 -29.73 65.38 -8.17
C ALA A 9 -29.96 64.10 -8.97
N ALA A 10 -29.08 63.81 -9.91
CA ALA A 10 -29.07 62.56 -10.64
C ALA A 10 -28.38 61.46 -9.78
N LEU A 11 -29.15 60.50 -9.31
CA LEU A 11 -28.61 59.26 -8.70
C LEU A 11 -28.06 58.36 -9.81
N LEU A 12 -26.73 58.22 -9.85
CA LEU A 12 -26.08 57.21 -10.63
C LEU A 12 -26.14 55.87 -9.84
N LEU A 13 -27.01 54.97 -10.25
CA LEU A 13 -26.94 53.58 -9.82
C LEU A 13 -25.74 52.92 -10.52
N SER A 14 -24.67 52.68 -9.78
CA SER A 14 -23.60 51.78 -10.20
C SER A 14 -24.08 50.34 -10.03
N ALA A 15 -24.40 49.66 -11.13
CA ALA A 15 -24.60 48.24 -11.16
C ALA A 15 -23.23 47.56 -10.89
N GLY A 16 -23.08 47.02 -9.67
CA GLY A 16 -21.94 46.18 -9.35
C GLY A 16 -22.09 44.84 -10.06
N GLU A 17 -21.29 44.61 -11.08
CA GLU A 17 -21.13 43.29 -11.66
C GLU A 17 -20.45 42.36 -10.66
N ALA A 18 -21.25 41.48 -10.08
CA ALA A 18 -20.72 40.37 -9.28
C ALA A 18 -20.04 39.39 -10.22
N PHE A 19 -18.71 39.43 -10.28
CA PHE A 19 -17.95 38.38 -10.90
C PHE A 19 -18.14 37.12 -10.04
N ALA A 20 -18.98 36.20 -10.51
CA ALA A 20 -19.01 34.84 -10.00
C ALA A 20 -17.64 34.20 -10.26
N HIS A 21 -16.79 34.11 -9.22
CA HIS A 21 -15.61 33.28 -9.27
C HIS A 21 -16.14 31.86 -9.41
N GLY A 22 -16.09 31.31 -10.63
CA GLY A 22 -16.28 29.89 -10.85
C GLY A 22 -15.18 29.16 -10.09
N GLU A 23 -15.57 28.55 -8.98
CA GLU A 23 -14.68 27.66 -8.21
C GLU A 23 -14.36 26.49 -9.12
N GLU A 24 -13.13 26.46 -9.62
CA GLU A 24 -12.61 25.36 -10.41
C GLU A 24 -12.68 24.08 -9.55
N PRO A 25 -13.31 22.98 -10.02
CA PRO A 25 -13.42 21.78 -9.23
C PRO A 25 -12.02 21.32 -8.83
N ALA A 26 -11.82 21.09 -7.54
CA ALA A 26 -10.56 20.60 -7.01
C ALA A 26 -10.11 19.36 -7.81
N PRO A 27 -8.81 19.26 -8.19
CA PRO A 27 -8.32 18.08 -8.90
C PRO A 27 -8.62 16.83 -8.08
N PRO A 28 -8.99 15.72 -8.74
CA PRO A 28 -9.26 14.47 -8.04
C PRO A 28 -8.06 14.11 -7.18
N PRO A 29 -8.28 13.53 -5.97
CA PRO A 29 -7.19 13.13 -5.10
C PRO A 29 -6.23 12.22 -5.86
N LYS A 30 -4.96 12.60 -5.93
CA LYS A 30 -3.92 11.76 -6.51
C LYS A 30 -3.94 10.45 -5.73
N LYS A 31 -4.18 9.33 -6.43
CA LYS A 31 -4.02 8.00 -5.85
C LYS A 31 -2.60 7.94 -5.30
N GLU A 32 -2.45 7.87 -3.98
CA GLU A 32 -1.12 7.68 -3.39
C GLU A 32 -0.53 6.39 -3.98
N ALA A 33 0.72 6.46 -4.41
CA ALA A 33 1.40 5.28 -4.88
C ALA A 33 1.38 4.22 -3.78
N PRO A 34 1.05 2.95 -4.11
CA PRO A 34 0.95 1.90 -3.11
C PRO A 34 2.27 1.82 -2.32
N MET A 35 2.13 1.89 -0.99
CA MET A 35 3.29 1.86 -0.10
C MET A 35 3.95 0.49 -0.20
N PHE A 36 5.25 0.45 -0.50
CA PHE A 36 6.01 -0.80 -0.56
C PHE A 36 5.90 -1.55 0.78
N PRO A 37 5.42 -2.80 0.79
CA PRO A 37 4.93 -3.44 2.01
C PRO A 37 6.02 -4.16 2.83
N VAL A 38 7.30 -3.99 2.53
CA VAL A 38 8.39 -4.71 3.20
C VAL A 38 9.35 -3.75 3.87
N LYS A 39 9.67 -4.04 5.13
CA LYS A 39 10.67 -3.33 5.93
C LYS A 39 11.71 -4.32 6.46
N VAL A 40 12.92 -3.83 6.73
CA VAL A 40 13.97 -4.60 7.42
C VAL A 40 14.01 -4.15 8.87
N VAL A 41 13.95 -5.09 9.80
CA VAL A 41 14.11 -4.83 11.22
C VAL A 41 15.18 -5.71 11.84
N GLN A 42 15.78 -5.24 12.95
CA GLN A 42 16.67 -6.03 13.77
C GLN A 42 15.83 -6.83 14.78
N SER A 43 15.97 -8.15 14.77
CA SER A 43 15.33 -9.07 15.71
C SER A 43 16.35 -9.86 16.51
N ARG A 44 15.88 -10.67 17.48
CA ARG A 44 16.74 -11.65 18.17
C ARG A 44 17.34 -12.70 17.22
N LYS A 45 16.74 -12.86 16.05
CA LYS A 45 17.19 -13.77 14.99
C LYS A 45 18.03 -13.08 13.91
N GLY A 46 18.52 -11.84 14.18
CA GLY A 46 19.24 -11.02 13.23
C GLY A 46 18.30 -10.15 12.39
N ARG A 47 18.80 -9.64 11.26
CA ARG A 47 18.00 -8.82 10.33
C ARG A 47 16.97 -9.69 9.62
N ILE A 48 15.70 -9.27 9.66
CA ILE A 48 14.59 -10.00 9.07
C ILE A 48 13.70 -9.02 8.28
N PHE A 49 12.92 -9.57 7.35
CA PHE A 49 11.84 -8.82 6.72
C PHE A 49 10.56 -8.89 7.56
N VAL A 50 9.88 -7.75 7.63
CA VAL A 50 8.53 -7.63 8.19
C VAL A 50 7.64 -6.85 7.22
N ASP A 51 6.33 -7.04 7.33
CA ASP A 51 5.36 -6.23 6.60
C ASP A 51 5.17 -4.83 7.23
N ASN A 52 4.24 -4.04 6.69
CA ASN A 52 3.94 -2.70 7.19
C ASN A 52 3.36 -2.69 8.61
N ASN A 53 2.79 -3.80 9.06
CA ASN A 53 2.26 -3.99 10.42
C ASN A 53 3.32 -4.52 11.39
N GLY A 54 4.55 -4.76 10.93
CA GLY A 54 5.63 -5.33 11.74
C GLY A 54 5.58 -6.85 11.87
N MET A 55 4.72 -7.52 11.09
CA MET A 55 4.60 -8.98 11.11
C MET A 55 5.73 -9.62 10.32
N THR A 56 6.34 -10.65 10.88
CA THR A 56 7.48 -11.36 10.27
C THR A 56 7.09 -12.01 8.95
N LEU A 57 7.95 -11.87 7.96
CA LEU A 57 7.79 -12.51 6.66
C LEU A 57 8.57 -13.82 6.59
N TYR A 58 8.00 -14.78 5.88
CA TYR A 58 8.51 -16.13 5.73
C TYR A 58 8.57 -16.54 4.25
N THR A 59 9.44 -17.49 3.96
CA THR A 59 9.52 -18.20 2.67
C THR A 59 9.22 -19.69 2.86
N PHE A 60 8.76 -20.32 1.79
CA PHE A 60 8.38 -21.72 1.76
C PHE A 60 9.29 -22.53 0.84
N ASP A 61 9.86 -23.64 1.32
CA ASP A 61 10.84 -24.41 0.55
C ASP A 61 10.28 -25.12 -0.69
N ARG A 62 8.96 -25.32 -0.73
CA ARG A 62 8.32 -25.91 -1.91
C ARG A 62 8.06 -24.90 -3.03
N ASP A 63 8.23 -23.62 -2.78
CA ASP A 63 8.15 -22.58 -3.81
C ASP A 63 9.45 -22.52 -4.60
N THR A 64 9.61 -23.44 -5.54
CA THR A 64 10.87 -23.66 -6.26
C THR A 64 10.93 -23.00 -7.63
N SER A 65 9.80 -22.61 -8.21
CA SER A 65 9.74 -22.08 -9.58
C SER A 65 9.92 -20.57 -9.67
N GLY A 66 9.90 -19.86 -8.56
CA GLY A 66 10.18 -18.42 -8.50
C GLY A 66 9.07 -17.50 -9.04
N ASP A 67 8.23 -17.98 -9.89
CA ASP A 67 7.10 -17.27 -10.51
C ASP A 67 5.73 -17.75 -9.99
N LYS A 68 5.73 -18.73 -9.10
CA LYS A 68 4.52 -19.36 -8.56
C LYS A 68 4.61 -19.58 -7.06
N SER A 69 3.46 -19.49 -6.41
CA SER A 69 3.24 -19.94 -5.05
C SER A 69 2.61 -21.34 -5.09
N THR A 70 3.11 -22.25 -4.28
CA THR A 70 2.53 -23.60 -4.11
C THR A 70 1.67 -23.69 -2.84
N CYS A 71 1.61 -22.62 -2.05
CA CYS A 71 0.79 -22.53 -0.86
C CYS A 71 -0.63 -22.07 -1.21
N ASP A 72 -1.50 -23.03 -1.54
CA ASP A 72 -2.90 -22.81 -1.91
C ASP A 72 -3.87 -23.52 -0.96
N GLY A 73 -5.16 -23.17 -1.01
CA GLY A 73 -6.21 -23.80 -0.22
C GLY A 73 -5.92 -23.73 1.29
N LYS A 74 -5.91 -24.88 1.97
CA LYS A 74 -5.67 -24.97 3.42
C LYS A 74 -4.33 -24.40 3.88
N CYS A 75 -3.34 -24.37 3.01
CA CYS A 75 -2.05 -23.74 3.32
C CYS A 75 -2.23 -22.26 3.64
N THR A 76 -3.09 -21.57 2.91
CA THR A 76 -3.36 -20.14 3.10
C THR A 76 -4.15 -19.81 4.38
N GLU A 77 -4.70 -20.80 5.06
CA GLU A 77 -5.30 -20.60 6.38
C GLU A 77 -4.23 -20.29 7.43
N ARG A 78 -3.05 -20.90 7.33
CA ARG A 78 -1.93 -20.70 8.25
C ARG A 78 -0.90 -19.70 7.75
N TRP A 79 -0.72 -19.61 6.44
CA TRP A 79 0.31 -18.81 5.79
C TRP A 79 -0.34 -17.85 4.82
N LYS A 80 -0.41 -16.58 5.20
CA LYS A 80 -1.05 -15.56 4.38
C LYS A 80 -0.05 -15.01 3.37
N PRO A 81 -0.35 -15.07 2.06
CA PRO A 81 0.48 -14.42 1.06
C PRO A 81 0.60 -12.92 1.34
N LEU A 82 1.80 -12.37 1.20
CA LEU A 82 1.99 -10.93 1.23
C LEU A 82 1.39 -10.32 -0.04
N ALA A 83 0.17 -9.81 0.09
CA ALA A 83 -0.59 -9.31 -1.05
C ALA A 83 0.13 -8.15 -1.75
N ALA A 84 0.06 -8.14 -3.08
CA ALA A 84 0.48 -7.04 -3.92
C ALA A 84 -0.75 -6.43 -4.61
N ASP A 85 -0.76 -5.11 -4.73
CA ASP A 85 -1.80 -4.40 -5.47
C ASP A 85 -1.75 -4.74 -6.96
N ASN A 86 -2.86 -4.54 -7.66
CA ASN A 86 -2.92 -4.87 -9.09
C ASN A 86 -1.95 -4.07 -9.96
N ASP A 87 -1.60 -2.87 -9.51
CA ASP A 87 -0.66 -1.96 -10.14
C ASP A 87 0.74 -1.96 -9.47
N ALA A 88 1.00 -2.94 -8.58
CA ALA A 88 2.30 -3.08 -7.95
C ALA A 88 3.38 -3.44 -8.99
N GLU A 89 4.50 -2.77 -8.91
CA GLU A 89 5.66 -2.96 -9.78
C GLU A 89 6.85 -3.54 -9.00
N ALA A 90 7.68 -4.32 -9.69
CA ALA A 90 8.91 -4.85 -9.12
C ALA A 90 9.83 -3.73 -8.58
N LYS A 91 10.48 -3.98 -7.44
CA LYS A 91 11.37 -3.03 -6.79
C LYS A 91 12.64 -3.71 -6.27
N GLY A 92 13.77 -3.46 -6.91
CA GLY A 92 15.03 -4.10 -6.56
C GLY A 92 14.93 -5.62 -6.68
N ASP A 93 15.26 -6.33 -5.60
CA ASP A 93 15.16 -7.80 -5.54
C ASP A 93 13.72 -8.31 -5.30
N PHE A 94 12.73 -7.41 -5.21
CA PHE A 94 11.34 -7.77 -5.02
C PHE A 94 10.58 -7.79 -6.34
N THR A 95 9.82 -8.84 -6.56
CA THR A 95 8.97 -9.04 -7.73
C THR A 95 7.53 -9.30 -7.32
N VAL A 96 6.61 -9.13 -8.26
CA VAL A 96 5.19 -9.46 -8.08
C VAL A 96 4.89 -10.70 -8.89
N ILE A 97 4.26 -11.69 -8.27
CA ILE A 97 3.82 -12.93 -8.92
C ILE A 97 2.30 -13.05 -8.88
N VAL A 98 1.74 -13.76 -9.84
CA VAL A 98 0.31 -14.07 -9.91
C VAL A 98 0.09 -15.47 -9.37
N ARG A 99 -0.82 -15.60 -8.41
CA ARG A 99 -1.20 -16.88 -7.81
C ARG A 99 -2.22 -17.62 -8.68
N SER A 100 -2.45 -18.90 -8.34
CA SER A 100 -3.42 -19.76 -9.03
C SER A 100 -4.85 -19.21 -9.04
N ASP A 101 -5.24 -18.44 -8.01
CA ASP A 101 -6.54 -17.78 -7.87
C ASP A 101 -6.62 -16.40 -8.57
N GLY A 102 -5.56 -15.98 -9.28
CA GLY A 102 -5.46 -14.71 -9.96
C GLY A 102 -5.04 -13.52 -9.07
N SER A 103 -4.94 -13.70 -7.75
CA SER A 103 -4.42 -12.66 -6.85
C SER A 103 -2.92 -12.48 -7.03
N LYS A 104 -2.43 -11.30 -6.65
CA LYS A 104 -1.00 -10.98 -6.73
C LYS A 104 -0.36 -10.98 -5.36
N MET A 105 0.91 -11.38 -5.32
CA MET A 105 1.70 -11.36 -4.10
C MET A 105 3.15 -10.97 -4.37
N TRP A 106 3.82 -10.51 -3.32
CA TRP A 106 5.23 -10.18 -3.35
C TRP A 106 6.12 -11.40 -3.18
N ALA A 107 7.22 -11.40 -3.90
CA ALA A 107 8.34 -12.35 -3.75
C ALA A 107 9.66 -11.60 -3.61
N TYR A 108 10.60 -12.16 -2.88
CA TYR A 108 11.96 -11.67 -2.74
C TYR A 108 12.95 -12.68 -3.34
N ARG A 109 13.75 -12.24 -4.31
CA ARG A 109 14.69 -13.11 -5.02
C ARG A 109 14.05 -14.42 -5.46
N TYR A 110 12.92 -14.30 -6.13
CA TYR A 110 12.13 -15.44 -6.63
C TYR A 110 11.55 -16.35 -5.53
N ARG A 111 11.46 -15.89 -4.28
CA ARG A 111 10.82 -16.62 -3.19
C ARG A 111 9.58 -15.86 -2.71
N PRO A 112 8.38 -16.42 -2.92
CA PRO A 112 7.13 -15.84 -2.42
C PRO A 112 7.18 -15.57 -0.92
N LEU A 113 6.57 -14.47 -0.49
CA LEU A 113 6.59 -14.01 0.89
C LEU A 113 5.24 -14.19 1.56
N TYR A 114 5.27 -14.64 2.82
CA TYR A 114 4.08 -14.95 3.61
C TYR A 114 4.21 -14.41 5.04
N THR A 115 3.06 -14.14 5.68
CA THR A 115 2.97 -14.00 7.13
C THR A 115 2.43 -15.27 7.76
N SER A 116 2.73 -15.51 9.04
CA SER A 116 2.25 -16.67 9.79
C SER A 116 1.06 -16.32 10.68
N GLN A 117 0.03 -17.15 10.67
CA GLN A 117 -1.09 -17.06 11.62
C GLN A 117 -0.66 -17.30 13.09
N SER A 118 0.50 -17.92 13.29
CA SER A 118 1.05 -18.18 14.63
C SER A 118 1.66 -16.92 15.24
N ASP A 119 2.01 -15.92 14.42
CA ASP A 119 2.48 -14.63 14.89
C ASP A 119 1.28 -13.76 15.27
N LYS A 120 1.24 -13.27 16.50
CA LYS A 120 0.11 -12.49 17.05
C LYS A 120 0.44 -11.02 17.24
N ALA A 121 1.72 -10.69 17.32
CA ALA A 121 2.19 -9.34 17.54
C ALA A 121 3.42 -9.02 16.67
N PRO A 122 3.69 -7.74 16.39
CA PRO A 122 4.91 -7.32 15.73
C PRO A 122 6.14 -7.86 16.43
N GLY A 123 7.06 -8.44 15.66
CA GLY A 123 8.29 -9.04 16.17
C GLY A 123 8.19 -10.52 16.58
N ASP A 124 6.99 -11.10 16.56
CA ASP A 124 6.84 -12.55 16.73
C ASP A 124 7.53 -13.30 15.60
N VAL A 125 8.10 -14.46 15.92
CA VAL A 125 8.78 -15.39 15.00
C VAL A 125 8.36 -16.83 15.31
N ASN A 126 7.06 -17.06 15.37
CA ASN A 126 6.44 -18.33 15.77
C ASN A 126 6.02 -19.19 14.56
N GLY A 127 6.38 -18.75 13.35
CA GLY A 127 6.08 -19.47 12.11
C GLY A 127 6.91 -20.73 11.94
N PHE A 128 6.64 -21.73 12.77
CA PHE A 128 7.26 -23.05 12.72
C PHE A 128 6.19 -24.11 12.47
N ASP A 129 6.42 -25.01 11.53
CA ASP A 129 5.44 -26.03 11.11
C ASP A 129 5.84 -27.48 11.52
N GLY A 130 6.92 -27.64 12.25
CA GLY A 130 7.46 -28.95 12.64
C GLY A 130 8.19 -29.69 11.51
N ALA A 131 7.91 -29.38 10.25
CA ALA A 131 8.55 -29.99 9.08
C ALA A 131 9.77 -29.21 8.59
N ASN A 132 10.03 -28.05 9.18
CA ASN A 132 11.13 -27.14 8.83
C ASN A 132 11.15 -26.72 7.36
N LEU A 133 9.96 -26.56 6.78
CA LEU A 133 9.77 -26.10 5.39
C LEU A 133 9.60 -24.59 5.27
N TRP A 134 9.35 -23.92 6.39
CA TRP A 134 9.12 -22.48 6.46
C TRP A 134 10.27 -21.78 7.19
N HIS A 135 10.78 -20.73 6.58
CA HIS A 135 11.94 -20.01 7.08
C HIS A 135 11.65 -18.51 7.16
N VAL A 136 12.19 -17.85 8.18
CA VAL A 136 12.13 -16.40 8.28
C VAL A 136 12.83 -15.77 7.07
N ALA A 137 12.15 -14.91 6.36
CA ALA A 137 12.69 -14.19 5.22
C ALA A 137 13.72 -13.13 5.68
N ARG A 138 14.88 -13.10 5.04
CA ARG A 138 16.01 -12.25 5.43
C ARG A 138 16.54 -11.48 4.22
N PRO A 139 17.00 -10.23 4.42
CA PRO A 139 17.77 -9.57 3.39
C PRO A 139 19.07 -10.35 3.11
N ALA A 140 19.48 -10.38 1.85
CA ALA A 140 20.80 -10.86 1.51
C ALA A 140 21.88 -9.98 2.18
N LEU A 141 23.00 -10.57 2.49
CA LEU A 141 24.18 -9.87 3.00
C LEU A 141 24.83 -9.07 1.88
#